data_8322cc3633aff74a1ea2ac23f1d494c2
#
_entry.id   8322cc3633aff74a1ea2ac23f1d494c2
#
_cell.length_a   1.000
_cell.length_b   1.000
_cell.length_c   1.000
_cell.angle_alpha   90.00
_cell.angle_beta   90.00
_cell.angle_gamma   90.00
#
_symmetry.space_group_name_H-M   'P 1'
#
loop_
_entity.id
_entity.type
_entity.pdbx_description
1 polymer ?
#
loop_
_entity_poly.entity_id
_entity_poly.type
_entity_poly.pdbx_seq_one_letter_code
_entity_poly.pdbx_strand_id
1 'polypeptide(L)'
;MPWFAYSILSSVLMVGLYLGIRWLTGKGFAPRQILLFLIGFALLGFLGATAPSLGRVLSSEKFTSFLAAGTFAGIFSSIGHWADFEAIKRAPNPGFSTSIRNSSILPVTLFSVVLFHSQFQLLKLGGVFFILAGIIALVVQRKPSSQEKRIKPTAQESTWIPLAFIALAGYTLTVLGMKKATLLGFSPPEICLCIYIVNFLFFTFICRKDIRGYFQDKTRLRFFLPVVLACAFFAFAVNLLNVKGIELAPNPGYHEAIRNTNVLFLTFLSIPLFSASMDKQKILGVIITVVGILVLVI
;
A
#
# COMPACT_ATOMS: atom_id res chain seq x y z
N MET A 1 -20.13 -8.89 -6.17
CA MET A 1 -19.40 -7.83 -6.89
C MET A 1 -18.24 -8.47 -7.66
N PRO A 2 -17.94 -8.03 -8.90
CA PRO A 2 -16.78 -8.50 -9.65
C PRO A 2 -15.47 -8.04 -8.99
N TRP A 3 -14.37 -8.74 -9.23
CA TRP A 3 -13.07 -8.48 -8.60
C TRP A 3 -12.55 -7.04 -8.79
N PHE A 4 -12.76 -6.47 -9.97
CA PHE A 4 -12.31 -5.11 -10.28
C PHE A 4 -13.04 -4.04 -9.46
N ALA A 5 -14.30 -4.29 -9.07
CA ALA A 5 -15.03 -3.36 -8.21
C ALA A 5 -14.40 -3.29 -6.80
N TYR A 6 -13.91 -4.40 -6.25
CA TYR A 6 -13.12 -4.39 -5.01
C TYR A 6 -11.82 -3.61 -5.18
N SER A 7 -11.16 -3.74 -6.34
CA SER A 7 -9.94 -3.00 -6.65
C SER A 7 -10.16 -1.49 -6.71
N ILE A 8 -11.20 -1.05 -7.42
CA ILE A 8 -11.56 0.38 -7.55
C ILE A 8 -11.97 0.95 -6.20
N LEU A 9 -12.83 0.25 -5.45
CA LEU A 9 -13.29 0.73 -4.14
C LEU A 9 -12.13 0.82 -3.15
N SER A 10 -11.23 -0.17 -3.14
CA SER A 10 -10.00 -0.13 -2.36
C SER A 10 -9.12 1.07 -2.76
N SER A 11 -8.98 1.33 -4.07
CA SER A 11 -8.24 2.48 -4.60
C SER A 11 -8.80 3.82 -4.11
N VAL A 12 -10.12 4.00 -4.16
CA VAL A 12 -10.82 5.22 -3.70
C VAL A 12 -10.65 5.41 -2.19
N LEU A 13 -10.89 4.38 -1.39
CA LEU A 13 -10.76 4.48 0.07
C LEU A 13 -9.31 4.73 0.51
N MET A 14 -8.33 4.23 -0.25
CA MET A 14 -6.91 4.49 0.01
C MET A 14 -6.57 5.98 -0.09
N VAL A 15 -7.32 6.76 -0.86
CA VAL A 15 -7.15 8.22 -0.94
C VAL A 15 -7.44 8.87 0.40
N GLY A 16 -8.53 8.49 1.07
CA GLY A 16 -8.85 9.00 2.42
C GLY A 16 -7.74 8.70 3.43
N LEU A 17 -7.20 7.48 3.39
CA LEU A 17 -6.07 7.08 4.20
C LEU A 17 -4.84 7.98 3.96
N TYR A 18 -4.45 8.18 2.71
CA TYR A 18 -3.27 8.99 2.37
C TYR A 18 -3.45 10.48 2.69
N LEU A 19 -4.66 11.03 2.50
CA LEU A 19 -4.96 12.42 2.88
C LEU A 19 -4.83 12.61 4.40
N GLY A 20 -5.35 11.68 5.20
CA GLY A 20 -5.21 11.72 6.64
C GLY A 20 -3.75 11.62 7.11
N ILE A 21 -2.96 10.69 6.54
CA ILE A 21 -1.53 10.57 6.82
C ILE A 21 -0.79 11.87 6.44
N ARG A 22 -1.08 12.43 5.27
CA ARG A 22 -0.46 13.67 4.81
C ARG A 22 -0.80 14.85 5.74
N TRP A 23 -2.04 14.93 6.20
CA TRP A 23 -2.46 15.96 7.15
C TRP A 23 -1.70 15.84 8.48
N LEU A 24 -1.59 14.62 9.04
CA LEU A 24 -0.86 14.37 10.28
C LEU A 24 0.63 14.69 10.14
N THR A 25 1.27 14.29 9.05
CA THR A 25 2.68 14.61 8.80
C THR A 25 2.90 16.11 8.63
N GLY A 26 1.98 16.82 7.98
CA GLY A 26 1.97 18.28 7.87
C GLY A 26 1.84 19.00 9.22
N LYS A 27 1.24 18.35 10.23
CA LYS A 27 1.19 18.83 11.64
C LYS A 27 2.41 18.41 12.47
N GLY A 28 3.42 17.82 11.85
CA GLY A 28 4.70 17.47 12.49
C GLY A 28 4.66 16.16 13.27
N PHE A 29 3.68 15.28 13.04
CA PHE A 29 3.71 13.93 13.60
C PHE A 29 4.69 13.04 12.83
N ALA A 30 5.48 12.26 13.57
CA ALA A 30 6.44 11.36 12.93
C ALA A 30 5.71 10.23 12.17
N PRO A 31 6.12 9.89 10.93
CA PRO A 31 5.49 8.81 10.18
C PRO A 31 5.43 7.48 10.92
N ARG A 32 6.48 7.15 11.70
CA ARG A 32 6.52 5.93 12.53
C ARG A 32 5.45 5.92 13.61
N GLN A 33 5.19 7.08 14.24
CA GLN A 33 4.11 7.26 15.21
C GLN A 33 2.75 7.01 14.56
N ILE A 34 2.51 7.65 13.40
CA ILE A 34 1.25 7.50 12.66
C ILE A 34 1.02 6.03 12.34
N LEU A 35 2.02 5.32 11.80
CA LEU A 35 1.91 3.90 11.45
C LEU A 35 1.64 3.01 12.65
N LEU A 36 2.35 3.20 13.76
CA LEU A 36 2.17 2.39 14.96
C LEU A 36 0.72 2.45 15.46
N PHE A 37 0.16 3.66 15.59
CA PHE A 37 -1.21 3.84 16.05
C PHE A 37 -2.25 3.37 15.04
N LEU A 38 -2.04 3.68 13.75
CA LEU A 38 -2.90 3.23 12.67
C LEU A 38 -2.99 1.71 12.62
N ILE A 39 -1.85 1.03 12.67
CA ILE A 39 -1.78 -0.44 12.66
C ILE A 39 -2.43 -1.00 13.93
N GLY A 40 -2.17 -0.41 15.10
CA GLY A 40 -2.76 -0.83 16.36
C GLY A 40 -4.29 -0.74 16.36
N PHE A 41 -4.87 0.38 15.92
CA PHE A 41 -6.32 0.53 15.85
C PHE A 41 -6.96 -0.33 14.77
N ALA A 42 -6.33 -0.47 13.59
CA ALA A 42 -6.83 -1.38 12.56
C ALA A 42 -6.77 -2.85 13.03
N LEU A 43 -5.73 -3.23 13.79
CA LEU A 43 -5.62 -4.56 14.41
C LEU A 43 -6.81 -4.85 15.33
N LEU A 44 -7.25 -3.88 16.15
CA LEU A 44 -8.44 -4.05 16.99
C LEU A 44 -9.69 -4.29 16.14
N GLY A 45 -9.82 -3.61 15.00
CA GLY A 45 -10.89 -3.86 14.04
C GLY A 45 -10.87 -5.28 13.47
N PHE A 46 -9.68 -5.78 13.08
CA PHE A 46 -9.53 -7.15 12.59
C PHE A 46 -9.76 -8.21 13.66
N LEU A 47 -9.34 -7.95 14.90
CA LEU A 47 -9.66 -8.81 16.04
C LEU A 47 -11.17 -8.94 16.24
N GLY A 48 -11.89 -7.81 16.25
CA GLY A 48 -13.35 -7.83 16.36
C GLY A 48 -14.03 -8.57 15.21
N ALA A 49 -13.57 -8.34 13.98
CA ALA A 49 -14.14 -9.00 12.79
C ALA A 49 -13.84 -10.50 12.71
N THR A 50 -12.72 -10.96 13.30
CA THR A 50 -12.31 -12.37 13.31
C THR A 50 -12.84 -13.13 14.53
N ALA A 51 -13.21 -12.44 15.61
CA ALA A 51 -13.63 -13.06 16.87
C ALA A 51 -14.69 -14.18 16.69
N PRO A 52 -15.74 -14.02 15.86
CA PRO A 52 -16.74 -15.09 15.67
C PRO A 52 -16.20 -16.34 14.99
N SER A 53 -15.13 -16.23 14.20
CA SER A 53 -14.54 -17.35 13.44
C SER A 53 -13.25 -17.91 14.07
N LEU A 54 -12.80 -17.36 15.19
CA LEU A 54 -11.50 -17.69 15.79
C LEU A 54 -11.40 -19.19 16.16
N GLY A 55 -12.47 -19.78 16.72
CA GLY A 55 -12.50 -21.20 17.03
C GLY A 55 -12.29 -22.08 15.79
N ARG A 56 -12.97 -21.76 14.69
CA ARG A 56 -12.82 -22.43 13.39
C ARG A 56 -11.39 -22.29 12.85
N VAL A 57 -10.81 -21.10 12.97
CA VAL A 57 -9.43 -20.84 12.51
C VAL A 57 -8.43 -21.71 13.23
N LEU A 58 -8.51 -21.74 14.57
CA LEU A 58 -7.58 -22.48 15.44
C LEU A 58 -7.70 -23.99 15.30
N SER A 59 -8.92 -24.52 15.03
CA SER A 59 -9.17 -25.95 14.84
C SER A 59 -8.95 -26.43 13.39
N SER A 60 -8.61 -25.54 12.46
CA SER A 60 -8.40 -25.90 11.07
C SER A 60 -7.13 -26.73 10.89
N GLU A 61 -7.23 -27.86 10.19
CA GLU A 61 -6.06 -28.66 9.78
C GLU A 61 -5.03 -27.85 8.99
N LYS A 62 -5.47 -26.79 8.31
CA LYS A 62 -4.62 -25.87 7.53
C LYS A 62 -4.04 -24.72 8.36
N PHE A 63 -4.28 -24.68 9.67
CA PHE A 63 -3.89 -23.56 10.53
C PHE A 63 -2.39 -23.27 10.47
N THR A 64 -1.53 -24.27 10.55
CA THR A 64 -0.06 -24.08 10.48
C THR A 64 0.37 -23.47 9.15
N SER A 65 -0.19 -23.97 8.03
CA SER A 65 0.09 -23.44 6.68
C SER A 65 -0.41 -22.01 6.52
N PHE A 66 -1.58 -21.71 7.09
CA PHE A 66 -2.14 -20.35 7.13
C PHE A 66 -1.26 -19.41 7.95
N LEU A 67 -0.87 -19.82 9.17
CA LEU A 67 -0.01 -19.04 10.04
C LEU A 67 1.34 -18.74 9.35
N ALA A 68 1.92 -19.74 8.68
CA ALA A 68 3.15 -19.54 7.91
C ALA A 68 2.96 -18.53 6.77
N ALA A 69 1.90 -18.64 5.97
CA ALA A 69 1.62 -17.72 4.87
C ALA A 69 1.31 -16.30 5.36
N GLY A 70 0.52 -16.16 6.44
CA GLY A 70 0.16 -14.88 7.03
C GLY A 70 1.34 -14.20 7.72
N THR A 71 2.16 -14.95 8.46
CA THR A 71 3.40 -14.43 9.08
C THR A 71 4.41 -14.01 8.01
N PHE A 72 4.60 -14.81 6.97
CA PHE A 72 5.43 -14.45 5.81
C PHE A 72 4.94 -13.13 5.20
N ALA A 73 3.66 -13.02 4.88
CA ALA A 73 3.08 -11.77 4.36
C ALA A 73 3.28 -10.60 5.33
N GLY A 74 3.09 -10.81 6.63
CA GLY A 74 3.27 -9.79 7.66
C GLY A 74 4.71 -9.29 7.79
N ILE A 75 5.69 -10.19 7.77
CA ILE A 75 7.12 -9.83 7.81
C ILE A 75 7.48 -8.97 6.61
N PHE A 76 7.15 -9.42 5.39
CA PHE A 76 7.47 -8.68 4.18
C PHE A 76 6.67 -7.40 4.03
N SER A 77 5.42 -7.35 4.51
CA SER A 77 4.65 -6.12 4.63
C SER A 77 5.34 -5.11 5.56
N SER A 78 5.82 -5.55 6.72
CA SER A 78 6.52 -4.68 7.67
C SER A 78 7.80 -4.09 7.09
N ILE A 79 8.63 -4.95 6.48
CA ILE A 79 9.88 -4.56 5.83
C ILE A 79 9.57 -3.61 4.66
N GLY A 80 8.56 -3.94 3.83
CA GLY A 80 8.12 -3.14 2.70
C GLY A 80 7.69 -1.75 3.12
N HIS A 81 6.84 -1.63 4.13
CA HIS A 81 6.40 -0.34 4.68
C HIS A 81 7.57 0.46 5.25
N TRP A 82 8.42 -0.15 6.06
CA TRP A 82 9.59 0.54 6.62
C TRP A 82 10.52 1.06 5.51
N ALA A 83 10.86 0.21 4.53
CA ALA A 83 11.74 0.57 3.43
C ALA A 83 11.13 1.66 2.53
N ASP A 84 9.83 1.61 2.25
CA ASP A 84 9.12 2.62 1.46
C ASP A 84 9.19 4.00 2.12
N PHE A 85 8.92 4.08 3.43
CA PHE A 85 9.02 5.35 4.16
C PHE A 85 10.43 5.92 4.18
N GLU A 86 11.44 5.08 4.40
CA GLU A 86 12.84 5.52 4.39
C GLU A 86 13.30 5.91 2.97
N ALA A 87 12.82 5.22 1.93
CA ALA A 87 13.10 5.57 0.54
C ALA A 87 12.47 6.92 0.15
N ILE A 88 11.19 7.13 0.47
CA ILE A 88 10.48 8.40 0.21
C ILE A 88 11.18 9.56 0.91
N LYS A 89 11.61 9.36 2.16
CA LYS A 89 12.32 10.40 2.95
C LYS A 89 13.65 10.81 2.33
N ARG A 90 14.37 9.88 1.71
CA ARG A 90 15.73 10.10 1.18
C ARG A 90 15.75 10.40 -0.32
N ALA A 91 14.69 10.08 -1.04
CA ALA A 91 14.61 10.30 -2.48
C ALA A 91 14.58 11.81 -2.79
N PRO A 92 15.32 12.25 -3.83
CA PRO A 92 15.28 13.64 -4.29
C PRO A 92 13.89 14.04 -4.82
N ASN A 93 13.11 13.06 -5.26
CA ASN A 93 11.70 13.18 -5.59
C ASN A 93 10.98 11.91 -5.07
N PRO A 94 10.03 12.07 -4.11
CA PRO A 94 9.24 10.95 -3.60
C PRO A 94 8.55 10.11 -4.68
N GLY A 95 8.23 10.74 -5.82
CA GLY A 95 7.61 10.07 -6.96
C GLY A 95 8.48 8.98 -7.58
N PHE A 96 9.81 9.14 -7.60
CA PHE A 96 10.69 8.10 -8.12
C PHE A 96 10.65 6.84 -7.26
N SER A 97 10.71 6.99 -5.93
CA SER A 97 10.59 5.86 -5.00
C SER A 97 9.24 5.17 -5.14
N THR A 98 8.15 5.95 -5.18
CA THR A 98 6.80 5.41 -5.37
C THR A 98 6.63 4.68 -6.70
N SER A 99 7.25 5.16 -7.78
CA SER A 99 7.20 4.51 -9.10
C SER A 99 7.91 3.14 -9.07
N ILE A 100 9.09 3.06 -8.45
CA ILE A 100 9.80 1.78 -8.27
C ILE A 100 8.94 0.82 -7.45
N ARG A 101 8.41 1.26 -6.32
CA ARG A 101 7.55 0.44 -5.47
C ARG A 101 6.32 -0.08 -6.24
N ASN A 102 5.62 0.79 -6.97
CA ASN A 102 4.42 0.41 -7.73
C ASN A 102 4.74 -0.58 -8.86
N SER A 103 5.98 -0.64 -9.32
CA SER A 103 6.41 -1.66 -10.28
C SER A 103 6.36 -3.09 -9.72
N SER A 104 6.10 -3.26 -8.40
CA SER A 104 5.78 -4.56 -7.78
C SER A 104 4.62 -5.30 -8.46
N ILE A 105 3.75 -4.59 -9.15
CA ILE A 105 2.67 -5.16 -9.96
C ILE A 105 3.20 -6.18 -10.97
N LEU A 106 4.33 -5.91 -11.62
CA LEU A 106 4.92 -6.81 -12.62
C LEU A 106 5.37 -8.16 -12.01
N PRO A 107 6.24 -8.18 -10.99
CA PRO A 107 6.60 -9.45 -10.37
C PRO A 107 5.42 -10.15 -9.70
N VAL A 108 4.45 -9.43 -9.11
CA VAL A 108 3.22 -10.05 -8.61
C VAL A 108 2.48 -10.76 -9.74
N THR A 109 2.30 -10.12 -10.90
CA THR A 109 1.62 -10.72 -12.05
C THR A 109 2.34 -11.99 -12.50
N LEU A 110 3.66 -11.93 -12.70
CA LEU A 110 4.46 -13.04 -13.22
C LEU A 110 4.56 -14.21 -12.22
N PHE A 111 4.91 -13.92 -10.96
CA PHE A 111 5.03 -14.95 -9.94
C PHE A 111 3.70 -15.62 -9.61
N SER A 112 2.57 -14.89 -9.73
CA SER A 112 1.26 -15.50 -9.55
C SER A 112 0.93 -16.52 -10.63
N VAL A 113 1.40 -16.35 -11.85
CA VAL A 113 1.27 -17.37 -12.90
C VAL A 113 2.06 -18.62 -12.54
N VAL A 114 3.31 -18.45 -12.10
CA VAL A 114 4.20 -19.58 -11.80
C VAL A 114 3.78 -20.31 -10.51
N LEU A 115 3.44 -19.56 -9.45
CA LEU A 115 3.20 -20.16 -8.12
C LEU A 115 1.75 -20.62 -7.91
N PHE A 116 0.78 -19.98 -8.57
CA PHE A 116 -0.65 -20.21 -8.32
C PHE A 116 -1.42 -20.59 -9.57
N HIS A 117 -0.73 -20.78 -10.70
CA HIS A 117 -1.34 -21.04 -12.01
C HIS A 117 -2.42 -20.01 -12.37
N SER A 118 -2.21 -18.75 -11.95
CA SER A 118 -3.11 -17.64 -12.23
C SER A 118 -3.19 -17.38 -13.74
N GLN A 119 -4.32 -16.89 -14.20
CA GLN A 119 -4.50 -16.60 -15.63
C GLN A 119 -3.47 -15.58 -16.12
N PHE A 120 -2.88 -15.88 -17.27
CA PHE A 120 -1.98 -15.00 -17.98
C PHE A 120 -2.57 -14.70 -19.37
N GLN A 121 -2.83 -13.41 -19.61
CA GLN A 121 -3.31 -12.93 -20.90
C GLN A 121 -2.41 -11.76 -21.32
N LEU A 122 -1.82 -11.85 -22.51
CA LEU A 122 -0.90 -10.85 -23.04
C LEU A 122 -1.54 -9.48 -23.15
N LEU A 123 -2.82 -9.42 -23.54
CA LEU A 123 -3.58 -8.17 -23.60
C LEU A 123 -3.68 -7.50 -22.21
N LYS A 124 -3.97 -8.28 -21.17
CA LYS A 124 -4.05 -7.76 -19.78
C LYS A 124 -2.70 -7.36 -19.23
N LEU A 125 -1.62 -8.03 -19.63
CA LEU A 125 -0.26 -7.58 -19.33
C LEU A 125 0.02 -6.19 -19.97
N GLY A 126 -0.44 -5.96 -21.20
CA GLY A 126 -0.42 -4.64 -21.82
C GLY A 126 -1.16 -3.60 -20.99
N GLY A 127 -2.35 -3.92 -20.47
CA GLY A 127 -3.09 -3.07 -19.52
C GLY A 127 -2.30 -2.73 -18.26
N VAL A 128 -1.59 -3.70 -17.68
CA VAL A 128 -0.68 -3.48 -16.54
C VAL A 128 0.43 -2.48 -16.90
N PHE A 129 1.06 -2.61 -18.06
CA PHE A 129 2.09 -1.67 -18.51
C PHE A 129 1.52 -0.25 -18.73
N PHE A 130 0.34 -0.11 -19.31
CA PHE A 130 -0.32 1.19 -19.44
C PHE A 130 -0.59 1.83 -18.08
N ILE A 131 -1.12 1.09 -17.12
CA ILE A 131 -1.34 1.62 -15.75
C ILE A 131 -0.03 2.08 -15.12
N LEU A 132 1.03 1.27 -15.20
CA LEU A 132 2.34 1.64 -14.66
C LEU A 132 2.91 2.89 -15.33
N ALA A 133 2.87 2.96 -16.67
CA ALA A 133 3.34 4.12 -17.42
C ALA A 133 2.55 5.38 -17.03
N GLY A 134 1.23 5.27 -16.90
CA GLY A 134 0.36 6.36 -16.48
C GLY A 134 0.68 6.82 -15.05
N ILE A 135 0.84 5.89 -14.08
CA ILE A 135 1.24 6.21 -12.71
C ILE A 135 2.60 6.92 -12.69
N ILE A 136 3.58 6.43 -13.42
CA ILE A 136 4.90 7.07 -13.53
C ILE A 136 4.77 8.50 -14.07
N ALA A 137 3.96 8.70 -15.11
CA ALA A 137 3.73 10.03 -15.67
C ALA A 137 3.04 10.98 -14.68
N LEU A 138 2.15 10.47 -13.81
CA LEU A 138 1.48 11.26 -12.78
C LEU A 138 2.40 11.66 -11.61
N VAL A 139 3.31 10.78 -11.24
CA VAL A 139 4.11 10.89 -10.00
C VAL A 139 5.45 11.55 -10.26
N VAL A 140 6.06 11.31 -11.42
CA VAL A 140 7.36 11.88 -11.80
C VAL A 140 7.16 13.31 -12.29
N GLN A 141 7.47 14.28 -11.43
CA GLN A 141 7.44 15.70 -11.81
C GLN A 141 8.64 16.04 -12.70
N ARG A 142 8.38 16.72 -13.84
CA ARG A 142 9.45 17.42 -14.56
C ARG A 142 9.98 18.55 -13.67
N LYS A 143 11.30 18.63 -13.52
CA LYS A 143 11.93 19.76 -12.81
C LYS A 143 11.43 21.08 -13.38
N PRO A 144 11.07 22.06 -12.55
CA PRO A 144 10.97 23.43 -13.00
C PRO A 144 12.33 23.85 -13.60
N SER A 145 12.30 24.43 -14.78
CA SER A 145 13.47 24.90 -15.51
C SER A 145 13.96 26.22 -14.93
N SER A 146 14.57 26.23 -13.76
CA SER A 146 15.36 27.38 -13.29
C SER A 146 16.22 27.02 -12.08
N GLN A 147 17.52 26.99 -12.32
CA GLN A 147 18.60 27.42 -11.42
C GLN A 147 18.74 26.80 -10.02
N GLU A 148 18.26 25.61 -9.73
CA GLU A 148 18.83 24.91 -8.58
C GLU A 148 20.18 24.30 -9.00
N LYS A 149 21.27 24.89 -8.46
CA LYS A 149 22.65 24.37 -8.55
C LYS A 149 22.60 22.87 -8.28
N ARG A 150 23.10 22.08 -9.22
CA ARG A 150 23.32 20.63 -9.03
C ARG A 150 24.29 20.43 -7.86
N ILE A 151 23.75 20.38 -6.65
CA ILE A 151 24.49 19.85 -5.52
C ILE A 151 24.70 18.36 -5.85
N LYS A 152 25.96 17.92 -5.92
CA LYS A 152 26.27 16.50 -6.09
C LYS A 152 25.52 15.72 -5.01
N PRO A 153 24.78 14.64 -5.38
CA PRO A 153 24.05 13.86 -4.38
C PRO A 153 25.02 13.39 -3.29
N THR A 154 24.69 13.66 -2.05
CA THR A 154 25.45 13.13 -0.92
C THR A 154 25.33 11.61 -0.90
N ALA A 155 26.31 10.91 -0.32
CA ALA A 155 26.25 9.44 -0.22
C ALA A 155 24.95 8.94 0.43
N GLN A 156 24.31 9.77 1.27
CA GLN A 156 23.03 9.49 1.91
C GLN A 156 21.85 9.53 0.93
N GLU A 157 21.94 10.35 -0.13
CA GLU A 157 20.92 10.46 -1.18
C GLU A 157 20.93 9.26 -2.15
N SER A 158 22.03 8.51 -2.25
CA SER A 158 22.10 7.32 -3.11
C SER A 158 21.42 6.09 -2.51
N THR A 159 21.15 6.07 -1.20
CA THR A 159 20.60 4.90 -0.50
C THR A 159 19.09 4.69 -0.67
N TRP A 160 18.37 5.65 -1.27
CA TRP A 160 16.93 5.51 -1.47
C TRP A 160 16.56 4.46 -2.51
N ILE A 161 17.42 4.25 -3.54
CA ILE A 161 17.16 3.28 -4.61
C ILE A 161 17.09 1.84 -4.07
N PRO A 162 18.11 1.34 -3.34
CA PRO A 162 18.03 0.02 -2.70
C PRO A 162 16.79 -0.13 -1.79
N LEU A 163 16.46 0.90 -1.02
CA LEU A 163 15.27 0.87 -0.16
C LEU A 163 13.97 0.77 -0.97
N ALA A 164 13.86 1.48 -2.09
CA ALA A 164 12.70 1.38 -2.98
C ALA A 164 12.57 -0.04 -3.59
N PHE A 165 13.67 -0.70 -3.93
CA PHE A 165 13.66 -2.10 -4.38
C PHE A 165 13.32 -3.08 -3.24
N ILE A 166 13.78 -2.84 -2.02
CA ILE A 166 13.35 -3.61 -0.83
C ILE A 166 11.85 -3.45 -0.63
N ALA A 167 11.31 -2.23 -0.77
CA ALA A 167 9.86 -2.00 -0.69
C ALA A 167 9.11 -2.74 -1.79
N LEU A 168 9.59 -2.69 -3.05
CA LEU A 168 9.03 -3.44 -4.17
C LEU A 168 8.97 -4.95 -3.86
N ALA A 169 10.09 -5.53 -3.43
CA ALA A 169 10.16 -6.94 -3.06
C ALA A 169 9.22 -7.26 -1.89
N GLY A 170 9.22 -6.42 -0.85
CA GLY A 170 8.35 -6.57 0.32
C GLY A 170 6.87 -6.61 -0.06
N TYR A 171 6.40 -5.65 -0.86
CA TYR A 171 5.00 -5.64 -1.31
C TYR A 171 4.66 -6.80 -2.24
N THR A 172 5.59 -7.19 -3.14
CA THR A 172 5.41 -8.38 -3.98
C THR A 172 5.17 -9.62 -3.12
N LEU A 173 6.05 -9.90 -2.17
CA LEU A 173 5.97 -11.08 -1.31
C LEU A 173 4.76 -11.04 -0.38
N THR A 174 4.35 -9.85 0.08
CA THR A 174 3.12 -9.66 0.85
C THR A 174 1.89 -10.13 0.06
N VAL A 175 1.74 -9.67 -1.19
CA VAL A 175 0.60 -10.04 -2.03
C VAL A 175 0.58 -11.53 -2.35
N LEU A 176 1.75 -12.13 -2.61
CA LEU A 176 1.87 -13.57 -2.84
C LEU A 176 1.50 -14.38 -1.60
N GLY A 177 1.93 -13.94 -0.41
CA GLY A 177 1.53 -14.54 0.87
C GLY A 177 0.03 -14.42 1.15
N MET A 178 -0.57 -13.25 0.87
CA MET A 178 -2.03 -13.06 0.95
C MET A 178 -2.77 -14.01 0.00
N LYS A 179 -2.34 -14.13 -1.27
CA LYS A 179 -2.93 -15.06 -2.24
C LYS A 179 -2.83 -16.50 -1.76
N LYS A 180 -1.69 -16.92 -1.21
CA LYS A 180 -1.56 -18.26 -0.63
C LYS A 180 -2.56 -18.50 0.49
N ALA A 181 -2.73 -17.52 1.39
CA ALA A 181 -3.67 -17.63 2.50
C ALA A 181 -5.14 -17.71 2.03
N THR A 182 -5.52 -16.96 0.97
CA THR A 182 -6.87 -17.07 0.37
C THR A 182 -7.09 -18.44 -0.26
N LEU A 183 -6.09 -19.04 -0.91
CA LEU A 183 -6.16 -20.38 -1.49
C LEU A 183 -6.27 -21.49 -0.41
N LEU A 184 -5.85 -21.23 0.82
CA LEU A 184 -6.08 -22.12 1.96
C LEU A 184 -7.51 -22.06 2.50
N GLY A 185 -8.33 -21.12 2.03
CA GLY A 185 -9.74 -20.95 2.40
C GLY A 185 -9.99 -20.03 3.60
N PHE A 186 -9.00 -19.22 4.00
CA PHE A 186 -9.17 -18.25 5.06
C PHE A 186 -9.78 -16.94 4.55
N SER A 187 -10.62 -16.34 5.38
CA SER A 187 -11.35 -15.12 5.05
C SER A 187 -10.46 -13.86 5.13
N PRO A 188 -10.84 -12.76 4.44
CA PRO A 188 -10.08 -11.52 4.48
C PRO A 188 -9.78 -11.00 5.89
N PRO A 189 -10.72 -10.97 6.87
CA PRO A 189 -10.41 -10.53 8.24
C PRO A 189 -9.35 -11.39 8.92
N GLU A 190 -9.40 -12.71 8.75
CA GLU A 190 -8.45 -13.66 9.33
C GLU A 190 -7.04 -13.45 8.80
N ILE A 191 -6.92 -13.27 7.48
CA ILE A 191 -5.64 -13.00 6.81
C ILE A 191 -5.07 -11.64 7.27
N CYS A 192 -5.90 -10.60 7.28
CA CYS A 192 -5.49 -9.29 7.75
C CYS A 192 -5.08 -9.31 9.23
N LEU A 193 -5.82 -10.04 10.09
CA LEU A 193 -5.46 -10.19 11.50
C LEU A 193 -4.03 -10.72 11.67
N CYS A 194 -3.70 -11.81 10.99
CA CYS A 194 -2.38 -12.42 11.06
C CYS A 194 -1.29 -11.43 10.63
N ILE A 195 -1.47 -10.74 9.50
CA ILE A 195 -0.52 -9.76 8.97
C ILE A 195 -0.37 -8.57 9.93
N TYR A 196 -1.47 -8.05 10.46
CA TYR A 196 -1.46 -6.87 11.33
C TYR A 196 -0.88 -7.15 12.71
N ILE A 197 -0.99 -8.37 13.24
CA ILE A 197 -0.25 -8.79 14.46
C ILE A 197 1.24 -8.66 14.22
N VAL A 198 1.76 -9.20 13.13
CA VAL A 198 3.19 -9.13 12.80
C VAL A 198 3.64 -7.68 12.58
N ASN A 199 2.85 -6.90 11.82
CA ASN A 199 3.15 -5.49 11.60
C ASN A 199 3.18 -4.70 12.91
N PHE A 200 2.22 -4.93 13.80
CA PHE A 200 2.15 -4.25 15.09
C PHE A 200 3.36 -4.58 15.98
N LEU A 201 3.74 -5.84 16.06
CA LEU A 201 4.94 -6.27 16.79
C LEU A 201 6.21 -5.62 16.23
N PHE A 202 6.36 -5.62 14.90
CA PHE A 202 7.50 -5.02 14.23
C PHE A 202 7.61 -3.52 14.49
N PHE A 203 6.52 -2.75 14.30
CA PHE A 203 6.54 -1.31 14.51
C PHE A 203 6.63 -0.93 15.99
N THR A 204 6.05 -1.72 16.91
CA THR A 204 6.25 -1.56 18.36
C THR A 204 7.72 -1.71 18.70
N PHE A 205 8.40 -2.72 18.16
CA PHE A 205 9.83 -2.90 18.38
C PHE A 205 10.67 -1.75 17.85
N ILE A 206 10.39 -1.26 16.64
CA ILE A 206 11.11 -0.11 16.06
C ILE A 206 10.87 1.18 16.86
N CYS A 207 9.63 1.41 17.28
CA CYS A 207 9.24 2.64 18.00
C CYS A 207 9.49 2.57 19.51
N ARG A 208 9.99 1.46 20.06
CA ARG A 208 10.10 1.21 21.51
C ARG A 208 10.75 2.33 22.32
N LYS A 209 11.72 3.04 21.73
CA LYS A 209 12.42 4.14 22.40
C LYS A 209 11.59 5.43 22.44
N ASP A 210 10.72 5.61 21.44
CA ASP A 210 9.98 6.85 21.23
C ASP A 210 8.55 6.79 21.79
N ILE A 211 8.03 5.58 22.07
CA ILE A 211 6.63 5.36 22.48
C ILE A 211 6.22 6.24 23.66
N ARG A 212 7.08 6.34 24.70
CA ARG A 212 6.77 7.17 25.88
C ARG A 212 6.61 8.65 25.52
N GLY A 213 7.42 9.15 24.60
CA GLY A 213 7.34 10.52 24.12
C GLY A 213 6.05 10.84 23.37
N TYR A 214 5.45 9.83 22.70
CA TYR A 214 4.22 10.00 21.95
C TYR A 214 3.00 10.35 22.81
N PHE A 215 3.03 10.02 24.12
CA PHE A 215 1.93 10.26 25.07
C PHE A 215 2.15 11.49 25.95
N GLN A 216 3.29 12.16 25.88
CA GLN A 216 3.63 13.27 26.79
C GLN A 216 2.82 14.53 26.52
N ASP A 217 2.52 14.83 25.26
CA ASP A 217 1.75 16.02 24.86
C ASP A 217 0.27 15.68 24.67
N LYS A 218 -0.51 15.86 25.74
CA LYS A 218 -1.96 15.60 25.72
C LYS A 218 -2.72 16.48 24.73
N THR A 219 -2.26 17.71 24.49
CA THR A 219 -2.90 18.64 23.57
C THR A 219 -2.73 18.16 22.12
N ARG A 220 -1.51 17.76 21.77
CA ARG A 220 -1.25 17.15 20.45
C ARG A 220 -2.03 15.85 20.25
N LEU A 221 -2.12 15.03 21.30
CA LEU A 221 -2.83 13.74 21.23
C LEU A 221 -4.33 13.91 20.93
N ARG A 222 -4.96 14.97 21.45
CA ARG A 222 -6.37 15.28 21.20
C ARG A 222 -6.68 15.53 19.71
N PHE A 223 -5.76 16.14 18.97
CA PHE A 223 -5.89 16.34 17.52
C PHE A 223 -5.46 15.12 16.71
N PHE A 224 -4.49 14.39 17.19
CA PHE A 224 -3.95 13.19 16.52
C PHE A 224 -4.94 12.04 16.51
N LEU A 225 -5.58 11.76 17.64
CA LEU A 225 -6.37 10.55 17.86
C LEU A 225 -7.57 10.42 16.90
N PRO A 226 -8.42 11.44 16.69
CA PRO A 226 -9.55 11.32 15.76
C PRO A 226 -9.11 11.03 14.32
N VAL A 227 -8.04 11.69 13.87
CA VAL A 227 -7.57 11.53 12.50
C VAL A 227 -6.90 10.18 12.29
N VAL A 228 -6.09 9.71 13.24
CA VAL A 228 -5.47 8.38 13.12
C VAL A 228 -6.51 7.26 13.24
N LEU A 229 -7.59 7.44 14.03
CA LEU A 229 -8.71 6.51 14.07
C LEU A 229 -9.45 6.46 12.73
N ALA A 230 -9.71 7.60 12.10
CA ALA A 230 -10.28 7.64 10.76
C ALA A 230 -9.35 6.96 9.74
N CYS A 231 -8.04 7.21 9.80
CA CYS A 231 -7.06 6.52 8.98
C CYS A 231 -7.06 5.00 9.21
N ALA A 232 -7.19 4.56 10.46
CA ALA A 232 -7.26 3.14 10.81
C ALA A 232 -8.53 2.48 10.27
N PHE A 233 -9.67 3.18 10.30
CA PHE A 233 -10.91 2.71 9.67
C PHE A 233 -10.73 2.55 8.15
N PHE A 234 -10.14 3.54 7.47
CA PHE A 234 -9.83 3.41 6.06
C PHE A 234 -8.85 2.25 5.78
N ALA A 235 -7.81 2.11 6.61
CA ALA A 235 -6.86 1.01 6.47
C ALA A 235 -7.53 -0.36 6.66
N PHE A 236 -8.42 -0.49 7.64
CA PHE A 236 -9.23 -1.69 7.86
C PHE A 236 -10.06 -2.01 6.62
N ALA A 237 -10.87 -1.07 6.13
CA ALA A 237 -11.75 -1.27 4.98
C ALA A 237 -10.96 -1.57 3.70
N VAL A 238 -9.90 -0.80 3.43
CA VAL A 238 -9.01 -1.00 2.27
C VAL A 238 -8.42 -2.40 2.25
N ASN A 239 -7.92 -2.89 3.39
CA ASN A 239 -7.27 -4.20 3.43
C ASN A 239 -8.26 -5.36 3.31
N LEU A 240 -9.48 -5.25 3.85
CA LEU A 240 -10.54 -6.23 3.61
C LEU A 240 -10.87 -6.34 2.12
N LEU A 241 -11.06 -5.19 1.45
CA LEU A 241 -11.35 -5.13 0.02
C LEU A 241 -10.16 -5.62 -0.82
N ASN A 242 -8.94 -5.30 -0.39
CA ASN A 242 -7.71 -5.73 -1.04
C ASN A 242 -7.59 -7.25 -1.03
N VAL A 243 -7.70 -7.88 0.14
CA VAL A 243 -7.63 -9.35 0.23
C VAL A 243 -8.75 -10.02 -0.55
N LYS A 244 -9.98 -9.44 -0.50
CA LYS A 244 -11.12 -9.97 -1.28
C LYS A 244 -10.90 -9.82 -2.79
N GLY A 245 -10.32 -8.71 -3.21
CA GLY A 245 -9.93 -8.49 -4.61
C GLY A 245 -8.86 -9.48 -5.07
N ILE A 246 -7.81 -9.73 -4.25
CA ILE A 246 -6.77 -10.73 -4.52
C ILE A 246 -7.36 -12.15 -4.61
N GLU A 247 -8.31 -12.49 -3.75
CA GLU A 247 -9.02 -13.78 -3.76
C GLU A 247 -9.73 -14.01 -5.09
N LEU A 248 -10.52 -13.03 -5.53
CA LEU A 248 -11.43 -13.13 -6.66
C LEU A 248 -10.78 -12.83 -8.03
N ALA A 249 -9.67 -12.10 -8.03
CA ALA A 249 -9.00 -11.74 -9.27
C ALA A 249 -8.43 -12.95 -9.99
N PRO A 250 -8.54 -13.02 -11.34
CA PRO A 250 -7.94 -14.07 -12.14
C PRO A 250 -6.40 -14.07 -12.02
N ASN A 251 -5.82 -12.92 -11.73
CA ASN A 251 -4.43 -12.73 -11.38
C ASN A 251 -4.31 -11.62 -10.33
N PRO A 252 -3.66 -11.83 -9.18
CA PRO A 252 -3.46 -10.81 -8.15
C PRO A 252 -2.82 -9.52 -8.67
N GLY A 253 -1.92 -9.61 -9.65
CA GLY A 253 -1.28 -8.45 -10.25
C GLY A 253 -2.26 -7.53 -10.98
N TYR A 254 -3.31 -8.05 -11.58
CA TYR A 254 -4.37 -7.24 -12.21
C TYR A 254 -5.15 -6.45 -11.17
N HIS A 255 -5.45 -7.08 -10.03
CA HIS A 255 -6.06 -6.39 -8.89
C HIS A 255 -5.16 -5.26 -8.38
N GLU A 256 -3.87 -5.55 -8.13
CA GLU A 256 -2.90 -4.56 -7.65
C GLU A 256 -2.71 -3.41 -8.65
N ALA A 257 -2.75 -3.67 -9.96
CA ALA A 257 -2.66 -2.62 -10.97
C ALA A 257 -3.81 -1.62 -10.82
N ILE A 258 -5.05 -2.08 -10.76
CA ILE A 258 -6.21 -1.19 -10.57
C ILE A 258 -6.18 -0.52 -9.19
N ARG A 259 -5.82 -1.24 -8.13
CA ARG A 259 -5.73 -0.68 -6.79
C ARG A 259 -4.74 0.49 -6.70
N ASN A 260 -3.59 0.39 -7.35
CA ASN A 260 -2.58 1.42 -7.35
C ASN A 260 -2.95 2.67 -8.18
N THR A 261 -4.09 2.67 -8.85
CA THR A 261 -4.62 3.88 -9.52
C THR A 261 -5.17 4.93 -8.54
N ASN A 262 -5.11 4.68 -7.23
CA ASN A 262 -5.38 5.69 -6.20
C ASN A 262 -4.59 6.99 -6.41
N VAL A 263 -3.42 6.93 -7.06
CA VAL A 263 -2.62 8.09 -7.48
C VAL A 263 -3.43 9.01 -8.40
N LEU A 264 -4.27 8.45 -9.26
CA LEU A 264 -5.15 9.20 -10.15
C LEU A 264 -6.15 10.05 -9.33
N PHE A 265 -6.85 9.41 -8.40
CA PHE A 265 -7.80 10.10 -7.51
C PHE A 265 -7.11 11.15 -6.64
N LEU A 266 -5.92 10.84 -6.11
CA LEU A 266 -5.10 11.80 -5.35
C LEU A 266 -4.71 13.00 -6.21
N THR A 267 -4.37 12.79 -7.48
CA THR A 267 -4.02 13.87 -8.41
C THR A 267 -5.22 14.81 -8.61
N PHE A 268 -6.40 14.27 -8.86
CA PHE A 268 -7.62 15.09 -9.00
C PHE A 268 -7.98 15.86 -7.73
N LEU A 269 -7.92 15.20 -6.57
CA LEU A 269 -8.24 15.84 -5.30
C LEU A 269 -7.17 16.85 -4.86
N SER A 270 -5.93 16.73 -5.35
CA SER A 270 -4.90 17.73 -5.04
C SER A 270 -5.17 19.09 -5.65
N ILE A 271 -5.97 19.17 -6.72
CA ILE A 271 -6.33 20.45 -7.36
C ILE A 271 -7.12 21.33 -6.38
N PRO A 272 -8.31 20.93 -5.90
CA PRO A 272 -9.09 21.76 -4.99
C PRO A 272 -8.50 21.85 -3.57
N LEU A 273 -7.82 20.79 -3.08
CA LEU A 273 -7.34 20.75 -1.69
C LEU A 273 -5.98 21.45 -1.50
N PHE A 274 -5.13 21.47 -2.53
CA PHE A 274 -3.76 21.96 -2.42
C PHE A 274 -3.38 22.92 -3.54
N SER A 275 -4.36 23.38 -4.35
CA SER A 275 -4.14 24.29 -5.50
C SER A 275 -3.07 23.75 -6.48
N ALA A 276 -3.03 22.41 -6.65
CA ALA A 276 -2.06 21.78 -7.52
C ALA A 276 -2.38 22.07 -9.00
N SER A 277 -1.37 22.34 -9.81
CA SER A 277 -1.53 22.54 -11.24
C SER A 277 -1.69 21.21 -11.98
N MET A 278 -2.54 21.22 -13.02
CA MET A 278 -2.74 20.11 -13.94
C MET A 278 -1.98 20.43 -15.24
N ASP A 279 -0.78 19.89 -15.38
CA ASP A 279 0.02 20.05 -16.58
C ASP A 279 -0.29 18.97 -17.64
N LYS A 280 0.21 19.15 -18.86
CA LYS A 280 -0.02 18.22 -19.97
C LYS A 280 0.46 16.80 -19.68
N GLN A 281 1.54 16.65 -18.90
CA GLN A 281 2.09 15.34 -18.52
C GLN A 281 1.12 14.60 -17.59
N LYS A 282 0.52 15.29 -16.61
CA LYS A 282 -0.47 14.70 -15.72
C LYS A 282 -1.74 14.30 -16.46
N ILE A 283 -2.22 15.14 -17.38
CA ILE A 283 -3.37 14.80 -18.24
C ILE A 283 -3.08 13.53 -19.06
N LEU A 284 -1.92 13.45 -19.69
CA LEU A 284 -1.50 12.25 -20.42
C LEU A 284 -1.42 11.02 -19.49
N GLY A 285 -0.85 11.18 -18.31
CA GLY A 285 -0.79 10.10 -17.29
C GLY A 285 -2.18 9.59 -16.90
N VAL A 286 -3.16 10.49 -16.71
CA VAL A 286 -4.55 10.12 -16.46
C VAL A 286 -5.11 9.28 -17.61
N ILE A 287 -4.99 9.76 -18.85
CA ILE A 287 -5.52 9.08 -20.04
C ILE A 287 -4.92 7.68 -20.17
N ILE A 288 -3.60 7.55 -20.07
CA ILE A 288 -2.90 6.26 -20.17
C ILE A 288 -3.36 5.30 -19.06
N THR A 289 -3.52 5.79 -17.81
CA THR A 289 -3.99 4.97 -16.69
C THR A 289 -5.42 4.46 -16.93
N VAL A 290 -6.32 5.32 -17.39
CA VAL A 290 -7.73 4.95 -17.68
C VAL A 290 -7.79 3.91 -18.79
N VAL A 291 -7.03 4.09 -19.89
CA VAL A 291 -6.94 3.08 -20.96
C VAL A 291 -6.45 1.74 -20.41
N GLY A 292 -5.43 1.75 -19.58
CA GLY A 292 -4.92 0.53 -18.94
C GLY A 292 -5.96 -0.18 -18.06
N ILE A 293 -6.77 0.57 -17.30
CA ILE A 293 -7.89 0.00 -16.51
C ILE A 293 -8.91 -0.67 -17.44
N LEU A 294 -9.32 0.01 -18.50
CA LEU A 294 -10.28 -0.55 -19.48
C LEU A 294 -9.78 -1.86 -20.07
N VAL A 295 -8.51 -1.92 -20.48
CA VAL A 295 -7.88 -3.14 -21.02
C VAL A 295 -7.86 -4.28 -19.99
N LEU A 296 -7.73 -3.98 -18.69
CA LEU A 296 -7.75 -5.02 -17.64
C LEU A 296 -9.15 -5.56 -17.35
N VAL A 297 -10.18 -4.74 -17.53
CA VAL A 297 -11.58 -5.09 -17.18
C VAL A 297 -12.30 -5.83 -18.30
N ILE A 298 -11.97 -5.52 -19.55
CA ILE A 298 -12.47 -6.25 -20.73
C ILE A 298 -11.80 -7.62 -20.83
#